data_8d6f899b3301675d41ecd4d78c91ca46
#
_entry.id   8d6f899b3301675d41ecd4d78c91ca46
#
_cell.length_a   1.000
_cell.length_b   1.000
_cell.length_c   1.000
_cell.angle_alpha   90.00
_cell.angle_beta   90.00
_cell.angle_gamma   90.00
#
_symmetry.space_group_name_H-M   'P 1'
#
loop_
_entity.id
_entity.type
_entity.pdbx_description
1 polymer ?
#
loop_
_entity_poly.entity_id
_entity_poly.type
_entity_poly.pdbx_seq_one_letter_code
_entity_poly.pdbx_strand_id
1 'polypeptide(L)'
;MVTIKRYIGRFKKPPGWRGTRHFIRYVVLPAAVAVFLMLLVHEMWLTQVSVTSPQKALQLENGDRLLVNRSAYGLHLPFGLGGRQKRFFSSMPERGDLIAYHRHDGQLALGRVEALPGDTVDRPERGIVPEGAIVVEQALVDEAQIFGHVVCITYSVDPDRPFYKCLRGDRFFSRIE
;
A
#
# COMPACT_ATOMS: atom_id res chain seq x y z
N MET A 1 -65.84 29.77 -24.68
CA MET A 1 -65.70 28.68 -23.65
C MET A 1 -64.59 27.76 -24.11
N VAL A 2 -63.33 27.98 -23.61
CA VAL A 2 -62.17 27.25 -24.09
C VAL A 2 -61.89 26.10 -23.12
N THR A 3 -62.04 24.88 -23.60
CA THR A 3 -61.83 23.68 -22.82
C THR A 3 -60.34 23.36 -22.76
N ILE A 4 -59.71 23.65 -21.65
CA ILE A 4 -58.31 23.28 -21.39
C ILE A 4 -58.29 21.77 -21.12
N LYS A 5 -57.93 20.97 -22.11
CA LYS A 5 -57.60 19.56 -21.94
C LYS A 5 -56.32 19.47 -21.08
N ARG A 6 -56.45 19.13 -19.83
CA ARG A 6 -55.37 18.78 -18.92
C ARG A 6 -54.60 17.59 -19.50
N TYR A 7 -53.41 17.86 -20.07
CA TYR A 7 -52.46 16.83 -20.44
C TYR A 7 -51.82 16.32 -19.14
N ILE A 8 -52.48 15.41 -18.46
CA ILE A 8 -51.82 14.61 -17.40
C ILE A 8 -50.98 13.61 -18.15
N GLY A 9 -49.73 13.94 -18.37
CA GLY A 9 -48.73 13.04 -18.89
C GLY A 9 -48.67 11.83 -17.97
N ARG A 10 -49.16 10.72 -18.47
CA ARG A 10 -49.04 9.41 -17.82
C ARG A 10 -47.53 9.13 -17.74
N PHE A 11 -46.93 9.41 -16.61
CA PHE A 11 -45.55 8.95 -16.31
C PHE A 11 -45.54 7.43 -16.56
N LYS A 12 -45.10 7.02 -17.73
CA LYS A 12 -44.77 5.63 -18.01
C LYS A 12 -43.65 5.28 -17.03
N LYS A 13 -44.00 4.45 -16.03
CA LYS A 13 -42.98 3.83 -15.16
C LYS A 13 -41.89 3.25 -16.06
N PRO A 14 -40.61 3.56 -15.82
CA PRO A 14 -39.54 3.02 -16.65
C PRO A 14 -39.68 1.50 -16.67
N PRO A 15 -39.52 0.86 -17.85
CA PRO A 15 -39.61 -0.60 -17.97
C PRO A 15 -38.41 -1.21 -17.29
N GLY A 16 -38.52 -1.58 -16.03
CA GLY A 16 -37.35 -2.07 -15.31
C GLY A 16 -37.63 -2.60 -13.91
N TRP A 17 -38.73 -2.26 -13.32
CA TRP A 17 -39.06 -2.76 -11.97
C TRP A 17 -39.89 -4.05 -12.03
N ARG A 18 -39.51 -4.95 -12.90
CA ARG A 18 -40.05 -6.33 -12.84
C ARG A 18 -39.19 -7.12 -11.86
N GLY A 19 -39.48 -6.92 -10.58
CA GLY A 19 -38.99 -7.78 -9.51
C GLY A 19 -37.58 -7.41 -9.00
N THR A 20 -37.44 -7.52 -7.71
CA THR A 20 -36.23 -7.38 -6.92
C THR A 20 -35.00 -8.11 -7.53
N ARG A 21 -35.26 -9.22 -8.25
CA ARG A 21 -34.21 -10.01 -8.93
C ARG A 21 -33.51 -9.27 -10.08
N HIS A 22 -34.22 -8.45 -10.86
CA HIS A 22 -33.63 -7.64 -11.94
C HIS A 22 -32.79 -6.51 -11.37
N PHE A 23 -33.27 -5.85 -10.33
CA PHE A 23 -32.50 -4.81 -9.65
C PHE A 23 -31.20 -5.37 -9.07
N ILE A 24 -31.26 -6.52 -8.38
CA ILE A 24 -30.09 -7.18 -7.81
C ILE A 24 -29.10 -7.54 -8.92
N ARG A 25 -29.55 -8.13 -10.03
CA ARG A 25 -28.66 -8.62 -11.08
C ARG A 25 -27.99 -7.49 -11.89
N TYR A 26 -28.70 -6.40 -12.16
CA TYR A 26 -28.21 -5.36 -13.07
C TYR A 26 -27.65 -4.12 -12.37
N VAL A 27 -27.93 -3.96 -11.09
CA VAL A 27 -27.43 -2.81 -10.32
C VAL A 27 -26.56 -3.26 -9.16
N VAL A 28 -27.08 -4.10 -8.27
CA VAL A 28 -26.37 -4.48 -7.04
C VAL A 28 -25.16 -5.34 -7.35
N LEU A 29 -25.30 -6.34 -8.23
CA LEU A 29 -24.19 -7.25 -8.56
C LEU A 29 -23.02 -6.52 -9.26
N PRO A 30 -23.23 -5.71 -10.32
CA PRO A 30 -22.12 -4.95 -10.92
C PRO A 30 -21.49 -3.94 -9.96
N ALA A 31 -22.31 -3.27 -9.13
CA ALA A 31 -21.77 -2.36 -8.11
C ALA A 31 -20.94 -3.10 -7.06
N ALA A 32 -21.39 -4.25 -6.59
CA ALA A 32 -20.64 -5.08 -5.65
C ALA A 32 -19.31 -5.58 -6.26
N VAL A 33 -19.33 -6.00 -7.53
CA VAL A 33 -18.11 -6.40 -8.26
C VAL A 33 -17.17 -5.23 -8.42
N ALA A 34 -17.67 -4.04 -8.78
CA ALA A 34 -16.83 -2.84 -8.93
C ALA A 34 -16.18 -2.44 -7.60
N VAL A 35 -16.93 -2.44 -6.49
CA VAL A 35 -16.41 -2.18 -5.15
C VAL A 35 -15.37 -3.23 -4.75
N PHE A 36 -15.65 -4.50 -5.02
CA PHE A 36 -14.73 -5.58 -4.72
C PHE A 36 -13.41 -5.44 -5.48
N LEU A 37 -13.48 -5.13 -6.79
CA LEU A 37 -12.28 -4.87 -7.61
C LEU A 37 -11.51 -3.63 -7.13
N MET A 38 -12.21 -2.57 -6.74
CA MET A 38 -11.60 -1.37 -6.17
C MET A 38 -10.84 -1.68 -4.87
N LEU A 39 -11.44 -2.47 -3.97
CA LEU A 39 -10.80 -2.90 -2.73
C LEU A 39 -9.58 -3.80 -3.00
N LEU A 40 -9.67 -4.71 -3.97
CA LEU A 40 -8.53 -5.53 -4.39
C LEU A 40 -7.35 -4.68 -4.87
N VAL A 41 -7.61 -3.73 -5.75
CA VAL A 41 -6.57 -2.83 -6.26
C VAL A 41 -5.96 -1.99 -5.14
N HIS A 42 -6.79 -1.47 -4.23
CA HIS A 42 -6.34 -0.67 -3.10
C HIS A 42 -5.41 -1.47 -2.16
N GLU A 43 -5.78 -2.70 -1.82
CA GLU A 43 -4.98 -3.57 -0.95
C GLU A 43 -3.67 -4.04 -1.58
N MET A 44 -3.61 -4.11 -2.92
CA MET A 44 -2.46 -4.67 -3.63
C MET A 44 -1.35 -3.66 -3.90
N TRP A 45 -1.66 -2.36 -4.03
CA TRP A 45 -0.67 -1.42 -4.57
C TRP A 45 -0.03 -0.50 -3.55
N LEU A 46 -0.80 0.24 -2.80
CA LEU A 46 -0.27 1.32 -1.97
C LEU A 46 -0.79 1.21 -0.54
N THR A 47 0.13 1.19 0.40
CA THR A 47 -0.20 1.19 1.83
C THR A 47 0.51 2.33 2.52
N GLN A 48 -0.17 2.99 3.44
CA GLN A 48 0.46 4.00 4.29
C GLN A 48 0.98 3.35 5.57
N VAL A 49 2.24 3.64 5.87
CA VAL A 49 2.91 3.19 7.09
C VAL A 49 3.28 4.42 7.93
N SER A 50 2.98 4.37 9.21
CA SER A 50 3.36 5.44 10.14
C SER A 50 4.67 5.13 10.83
N VAL A 51 5.56 6.11 10.86
CA VAL A 51 6.81 6.06 11.62
C VAL A 51 6.52 6.37 13.08
N THR A 52 6.73 5.40 13.96
CA THR A 52 6.52 5.54 15.40
C THR A 52 7.80 5.95 16.14
N SER A 53 8.97 5.68 15.54
CA SER A 53 10.26 6.00 16.13
C SER A 53 11.13 6.76 15.13
N PRO A 54 11.75 7.85 15.53
CA PRO A 54 12.59 8.64 14.63
C PRO A 54 13.83 7.85 14.21
N GLN A 55 14.10 7.79 12.91
CA GLN A 55 15.27 7.15 12.33
C GLN A 55 16.15 8.23 11.68
N LYS A 56 17.14 8.70 12.41
CA LYS A 56 18.05 9.77 11.95
C LYS A 56 18.81 9.39 10.69
N ALA A 57 19.19 8.12 10.54
CA ALA A 57 19.89 7.61 9.37
C ALA A 57 19.07 7.74 8.07
N LEU A 58 17.75 7.67 8.18
CA LEU A 58 16.82 7.79 7.06
C LEU A 58 16.11 9.16 7.03
N GLN A 59 16.52 10.11 7.88
CA GLN A 59 15.88 11.42 8.03
C GLN A 59 14.36 11.35 8.32
N LEU A 60 13.93 10.29 8.98
CA LEU A 60 12.53 10.06 9.34
C LEU A 60 12.26 10.56 10.75
N GLU A 61 11.16 11.27 10.92
CA GLU A 61 10.69 11.77 12.19
C GLU A 61 9.45 11.04 12.68
N ASN A 62 9.23 11.08 13.98
CA ASN A 62 8.00 10.56 14.56
C ASN A 62 6.78 11.28 13.98
N GLY A 63 5.80 10.51 13.52
CA GLY A 63 4.58 11.02 12.90
C GLY A 63 4.65 11.16 11.37
N ASP A 64 5.77 10.82 10.74
CA ASP A 64 5.86 10.72 9.29
C ASP A 64 4.96 9.57 8.78
N ARG A 65 4.22 9.84 7.72
CA ARG A 65 3.42 8.85 7.01
C ARG A 65 4.05 8.55 5.66
N LEU A 66 4.52 7.33 5.53
CA LEU A 66 5.21 6.84 4.34
C LEU A 66 4.23 6.15 3.40
N LEU A 67 4.40 6.41 2.12
CA LEU A 67 3.71 5.67 1.06
C LEU A 67 4.58 4.51 0.63
N VAL A 68 4.09 3.30 0.85
CA VAL A 68 4.79 2.06 0.50
C VAL A 68 4.08 1.38 -0.66
N ASN A 69 4.84 1.14 -1.74
CA ASN A 69 4.38 0.35 -2.87
C ASN A 69 4.63 -1.13 -2.60
N ARG A 70 3.58 -1.88 -2.29
CA ARG A 70 3.65 -3.30 -1.98
C ARG A 70 3.89 -4.19 -3.20
N SER A 71 3.53 -3.72 -4.38
CA SER A 71 3.70 -4.48 -5.63
C SER A 71 5.04 -4.25 -6.31
N ALA A 72 5.91 -3.39 -5.75
CA ALA A 72 7.22 -3.07 -6.35
C ALA A 72 8.10 -4.31 -6.54
N TYR A 73 8.05 -5.24 -5.57
CA TYR A 73 8.87 -6.45 -5.57
C TYR A 73 8.06 -7.74 -5.77
N GLY A 74 6.89 -7.63 -6.38
CA GLY A 74 6.02 -8.76 -6.69
C GLY A 74 4.62 -8.64 -6.12
N LEU A 75 3.72 -9.36 -6.75
CA LEU A 75 2.31 -9.33 -6.42
C LEU A 75 2.01 -10.25 -5.23
N HIS A 76 1.51 -9.68 -4.14
CA HIS A 76 0.98 -10.45 -3.03
C HIS A 76 -0.50 -10.76 -3.28
N LEU A 77 -0.90 -12.01 -3.10
CA LEU A 77 -2.33 -12.34 -3.13
C LEU A 77 -3.04 -11.70 -1.93
N PRO A 78 -4.15 -10.99 -2.16
CA PRO A 78 -4.95 -10.42 -1.09
C PRO A 78 -5.56 -11.53 -0.23
N PHE A 79 -5.93 -11.18 1.00
CA PHE A 79 -6.58 -12.08 1.97
C PHE A 79 -5.77 -13.32 2.39
N GLY A 80 -4.44 -13.32 2.22
CA GLY A 80 -3.59 -14.43 2.66
C GLY A 80 -3.76 -15.73 1.87
N LEU A 81 -4.45 -15.70 0.71
CA LEU A 81 -4.74 -16.88 -0.12
C LEU A 81 -3.49 -17.59 -0.68
N GLY A 82 -2.32 -16.99 -0.58
CA GLY A 82 -1.05 -17.59 -1.04
C GLY A 82 -0.05 -17.91 0.08
N GLY A 83 -0.40 -17.64 1.33
CA GLY A 83 0.58 -17.62 2.42
C GLY A 83 1.50 -16.39 2.30
N ARG A 84 2.23 -16.05 3.37
CA ARG A 84 3.15 -14.90 3.40
C ARG A 84 4.34 -15.00 2.43
N GLN A 85 4.58 -16.16 1.84
CA GLN A 85 5.79 -16.48 1.08
C GLN A 85 5.64 -16.55 -0.43
N LYS A 86 4.42 -16.59 -0.97
CA LYS A 86 4.23 -16.70 -2.42
C LYS A 86 3.98 -15.34 -3.06
N ARG A 87 4.99 -14.83 -3.75
CA ARG A 87 4.88 -13.68 -4.65
C ARG A 87 4.80 -14.17 -6.09
N PHE A 88 3.97 -13.54 -6.87
CA PHE A 88 3.95 -13.71 -8.31
C PHE A 88 4.78 -12.58 -8.94
N PHE A 89 5.60 -12.92 -9.92
CA PHE A 89 6.48 -11.95 -10.59
C PHE A 89 7.44 -11.23 -9.64
N SER A 90 8.16 -12.01 -8.79
CA SER A 90 9.09 -11.40 -7.84
C SER A 90 10.23 -10.70 -8.59
N SER A 91 10.50 -9.49 -8.18
CA SER A 91 11.62 -8.67 -8.62
C SER A 91 12.45 -8.35 -7.38
N MET A 92 13.77 -8.45 -7.50
CA MET A 92 14.67 -8.10 -6.41
C MET A 92 14.76 -6.59 -6.27
N PRO A 93 14.89 -6.08 -5.03
CA PRO A 93 15.24 -4.68 -4.78
C PRO A 93 16.57 -4.31 -5.41
N GLU A 94 16.78 -3.04 -5.68
CA GLU A 94 18.06 -2.50 -6.09
C GLU A 94 18.88 -2.03 -4.88
N ARG A 95 20.20 -1.96 -5.04
CA ARG A 95 21.06 -1.41 -3.99
C ARG A 95 20.75 0.06 -3.78
N GLY A 96 20.54 0.45 -2.53
CA GLY A 96 20.16 1.80 -2.14
C GLY A 96 18.66 2.02 -2.00
N ASP A 97 17.82 1.08 -2.44
CA ASP A 97 16.37 1.17 -2.25
C ASP A 97 15.99 1.28 -0.77
N LEU A 98 15.06 2.15 -0.48
CA LEU A 98 14.44 2.21 0.84
C LEU A 98 13.25 1.25 0.88
N ILE A 99 13.34 0.23 1.71
CA ILE A 99 12.33 -0.80 1.82
C ILE A 99 11.69 -0.85 3.21
N ALA A 100 10.44 -1.27 3.22
CA ALA A 100 9.76 -1.70 4.43
C ALA A 100 9.82 -3.24 4.49
N TYR A 101 10.17 -3.79 5.63
CA TYR A 101 10.27 -5.24 5.82
C TYR A 101 9.79 -5.66 7.22
N HIS A 102 9.35 -6.91 7.32
CA HIS A 102 8.96 -7.48 8.60
C HIS A 102 10.19 -8.07 9.28
N ARG A 103 10.48 -7.59 10.49
CA ARG A 103 11.49 -8.18 11.35
C ARG A 103 10.99 -9.54 11.90
N HIS A 104 11.87 -10.36 12.45
CA HIS A 104 11.51 -11.67 13.03
C HIS A 104 10.47 -11.57 14.17
N ASP A 105 10.42 -10.46 14.87
CA ASP A 105 9.40 -10.15 15.90
C ASP A 105 8.02 -9.78 15.31
N GLY A 106 7.90 -9.73 13.99
CA GLY A 106 6.69 -9.35 13.27
C GLY A 106 6.47 -7.84 13.16
N GLN A 107 7.34 -7.02 13.75
CA GLN A 107 7.28 -5.57 13.61
C GLN A 107 7.73 -5.15 12.21
N LEU A 108 7.09 -4.10 11.69
CA LEU A 108 7.50 -3.49 10.45
C LEU A 108 8.68 -2.56 10.71
N ALA A 109 9.76 -2.80 10.01
CA ALA A 109 10.98 -1.98 10.04
C ALA A 109 11.21 -1.35 8.67
N LEU A 110 11.97 -0.28 8.65
CA LEU A 110 12.39 0.44 7.45
C LEU A 110 13.91 0.37 7.38
N GLY A 111 14.46 0.26 6.19
CA GLY A 111 15.89 0.26 6.01
C GLY A 111 16.29 0.36 4.55
N ARG A 112 17.55 0.74 4.33
CA ARG A 112 18.12 0.88 2.99
C ARG A 112 18.88 -0.41 2.62
N VAL A 113 18.69 -0.88 1.39
CA VAL A 113 19.37 -2.07 0.86
C VAL A 113 20.84 -1.77 0.67
N GLU A 114 21.71 -2.50 1.39
CA GLU A 114 23.17 -2.35 1.36
C GLU A 114 23.83 -3.35 0.39
N ALA A 115 23.35 -4.60 0.41
CA ALA A 115 23.90 -5.66 -0.43
C ALA A 115 22.81 -6.59 -0.99
N LEU A 116 23.09 -7.10 -2.16
CA LEU A 116 22.21 -8.01 -2.93
C LEU A 116 22.71 -9.46 -2.87
N PRO A 117 21.90 -10.45 -3.26
CA PRO A 117 22.34 -11.84 -3.37
C PRO A 117 23.60 -11.96 -4.24
N GLY A 118 24.59 -12.70 -3.72
CA GLY A 118 25.88 -12.90 -4.38
C GLY A 118 26.94 -11.84 -4.04
N ASP A 119 26.60 -10.74 -3.38
CA ASP A 119 27.56 -9.77 -2.88
C ASP A 119 28.35 -10.33 -1.70
N THR A 120 29.61 -9.95 -1.58
CA THR A 120 30.45 -10.23 -0.41
C THR A 120 30.28 -9.13 0.62
N VAL A 121 29.92 -9.49 1.83
CA VAL A 121 29.71 -8.56 2.94
C VAL A 121 30.61 -8.94 4.12
N ASP A 122 31.03 -7.94 4.89
CA ASP A 122 31.80 -8.16 6.13
C ASP A 122 30.89 -8.18 7.37
N ARG A 123 29.63 -7.80 7.23
CA ARG A 123 28.62 -7.75 8.28
C ARG A 123 27.23 -8.12 7.73
N PRO A 124 26.35 -8.78 8.48
CA PRO A 124 26.44 -9.18 9.90
C PRO A 124 27.45 -10.30 10.14
N GLU A 125 27.66 -11.17 9.17
CA GLU A 125 28.70 -12.19 9.15
C GLU A 125 29.47 -12.09 7.83
N ARG A 126 30.78 -12.27 7.91
CA ARG A 126 31.62 -12.26 6.72
C ARG A 126 31.26 -13.41 5.81
N GLY A 127 30.77 -13.11 4.62
CA GLY A 127 30.37 -14.15 3.67
C GLY A 127 29.71 -13.59 2.43
N ILE A 128 29.16 -14.51 1.65
CA ILE A 128 28.39 -14.18 0.46
C ILE A 128 26.90 -14.18 0.85
N VAL A 129 26.17 -13.14 0.44
CA VAL A 129 24.74 -13.05 0.66
C VAL A 129 24.03 -14.19 -0.08
N PRO A 130 23.24 -15.04 0.62
CA PRO A 130 22.58 -16.18 0.00
C PRO A 130 21.51 -15.72 -1.01
N GLU A 131 21.17 -16.62 -1.95
CA GLU A 131 20.07 -16.41 -2.88
C GLU A 131 18.75 -16.26 -2.09
N GLY A 132 17.95 -15.28 -2.47
CA GLY A 132 16.66 -14.99 -1.83
C GLY A 132 16.75 -14.18 -0.53
N ALA A 133 17.93 -13.65 -0.18
CA ALA A 133 18.12 -12.74 0.92
C ALA A 133 18.85 -11.47 0.49
N ILE A 134 18.68 -10.41 1.24
CA ILE A 134 19.33 -9.12 1.05
C ILE A 134 19.88 -8.61 2.39
N VAL A 135 20.81 -7.70 2.36
CA VAL A 135 21.32 -7.05 3.57
C VAL A 135 20.73 -5.64 3.66
N VAL A 136 20.08 -5.36 4.77
CA VAL A 136 19.44 -4.08 5.10
C VAL A 136 19.94 -3.63 6.48
N GLU A 137 20.58 -2.49 6.54
CA GLU A 137 21.12 -1.95 7.80
C GLU A 137 21.92 -3.00 8.62
N GLN A 138 22.78 -3.74 7.94
CA GLN A 138 23.63 -4.80 8.51
C GLN A 138 22.84 -6.02 9.02
N ALA A 139 21.57 -6.15 8.72
CA ALA A 139 20.75 -7.32 9.01
C ALA A 139 20.46 -8.11 7.74
N LEU A 140 20.50 -9.45 7.83
CA LEU A 140 20.07 -10.32 6.75
C LEU A 140 18.55 -10.41 6.76
N VAL A 141 17.91 -10.09 5.63
CA VAL A 141 16.46 -10.07 5.47
C VAL A 141 16.10 -10.99 4.31
N ASP A 142 15.23 -11.96 4.56
CA ASP A 142 14.72 -12.84 3.52
C ASP A 142 13.77 -12.09 2.58
N GLU A 143 13.75 -12.47 1.30
CA GLU A 143 12.82 -11.90 0.31
C GLU A 143 11.37 -11.97 0.80
N ALA A 144 10.98 -13.03 1.50
CA ALA A 144 9.63 -13.20 2.05
C ALA A 144 9.25 -12.16 3.13
N GLN A 145 10.24 -11.55 3.76
CA GLN A 145 10.05 -10.54 4.81
C GLN A 145 9.89 -9.13 4.25
N ILE A 146 10.25 -8.88 2.99
CA ILE A 146 10.13 -7.57 2.37
C ILE A 146 8.64 -7.25 2.22
N PHE A 147 8.20 -6.12 2.74
CA PHE A 147 6.82 -5.66 2.67
C PHE A 147 6.56 -4.85 1.39
N GLY A 148 7.48 -3.99 1.00
CA GLY A 148 7.40 -3.17 -0.20
C GLY A 148 8.45 -2.06 -0.26
N HIS A 149 8.41 -1.30 -1.35
CA HIS A 149 9.29 -0.15 -1.60
C HIS A 149 8.69 1.14 -1.04
N VAL A 150 9.48 1.92 -0.32
CA VAL A 150 9.05 3.22 0.21
C VAL A 150 9.23 4.28 -0.88
N VAL A 151 8.13 4.89 -1.31
CA VAL A 151 8.13 5.85 -2.43
C VAL A 151 8.41 7.27 -1.96
N CYS A 152 7.68 7.73 -0.95
CA CYS A 152 7.81 9.10 -0.43
C CYS A 152 7.15 9.24 0.95
N ILE A 153 7.40 10.36 1.61
CA ILE A 153 6.63 10.82 2.76
C ILE A 153 5.35 11.46 2.23
N THR A 154 4.18 10.92 2.57
CA THR A 154 2.89 11.49 2.13
C THR A 154 2.59 12.77 2.89
N TYR A 155 2.69 12.73 4.21
CA TYR A 155 2.56 13.87 5.10
C TYR A 155 3.18 13.53 6.47
N SER A 156 3.44 14.55 7.26
CA SER A 156 3.99 14.42 8.60
C SER A 156 3.08 15.12 9.61
N VAL A 157 2.80 14.41 10.70
CA VAL A 157 2.00 14.93 11.82
C VAL A 157 2.88 14.99 13.05
N ASP A 158 3.02 16.16 13.63
CA ASP A 158 3.75 16.35 14.88
C ASP A 158 2.83 15.99 16.06
N PRO A 159 3.11 14.89 16.77
CA PRO A 159 2.25 14.46 17.88
C PRO A 159 2.29 15.41 19.08
N ASP A 160 3.34 16.23 19.20
CA ASP A 160 3.55 17.13 20.35
C ASP A 160 2.87 18.50 20.15
N ARG A 161 2.30 18.76 18.96
CA ARG A 161 1.62 20.00 18.65
C ARG A 161 0.11 19.87 18.69
N PRO A 162 -0.62 20.98 19.03
CA PRO A 162 -2.07 20.97 19.01
C PRO A 162 -2.61 20.71 17.61
N PHE A 163 -3.74 20.04 17.51
CA PHE A 163 -4.39 19.51 16.30
C PHE A 163 -4.43 20.48 15.10
N TYR A 164 -4.60 21.79 15.35
CA TYR A 164 -4.67 22.82 14.30
C TYR A 164 -3.30 23.27 13.74
N LYS A 165 -2.18 22.81 14.34
CA LYS A 165 -0.80 23.12 13.90
C LYS A 165 0.09 21.88 13.79
N CYS A 166 -0.50 20.70 13.83
CA CYS A 166 0.25 19.44 13.85
C CYS A 166 0.82 19.02 12.48
N LEU A 167 0.33 19.60 11.36
CA LEU A 167 0.80 19.26 10.03
C LEU A 167 2.11 20.01 9.72
N ARG A 168 3.12 19.27 9.32
CA ARG A 168 4.40 19.79 8.82
C ARG A 168 4.34 19.94 7.31
N GLY A 169 4.08 21.17 6.83
CA GLY A 169 3.85 21.48 5.42
C GLY A 169 5.09 21.29 4.52
N ASP A 170 6.27 21.38 5.09
CA ASP A 170 7.56 21.22 4.43
C ASP A 170 7.91 19.78 4.04
N ARG A 171 7.19 18.78 4.61
CA ARG A 171 7.44 17.35 4.38
C ARG A 171 6.36 16.66 3.54
N PHE A 172 5.52 17.43 2.85
CA PHE A 172 4.52 16.87 1.95
C PHE A 172 5.18 16.34 0.66
N PHE A 173 4.93 15.06 0.33
CA PHE A 173 5.44 14.38 -0.85
C PHE A 173 6.97 14.52 -1.04
N SER A 174 7.71 14.63 0.08
CA SER A 174 9.17 14.67 0.01
C SER A 174 9.72 13.28 -0.29
N ARG A 175 10.69 13.22 -1.23
CA ARG A 175 11.48 12.01 -1.44
C ARG A 175 12.47 11.84 -0.30
N ILE A 176 12.72 10.59 0.05
CA ILE A 176 13.75 10.20 1.02
C ILE A 176 15.00 9.88 0.19
N GLU A 177 16.01 10.75 0.27
CA GLU A 177 17.31 10.56 -0.40
C GLU A 177 18.23 9.63 0.40
#